data_c6bab42278a402f868457265a390d456
#
_entry.id   c6bab42278a402f868457265a390d456
#
_cell.length_a   1.000
_cell.length_b   1.000
_cell.length_c   1.000
_cell.angle_alpha   90.00
_cell.angle_beta   90.00
_cell.angle_gamma   90.00
#
_symmetry.space_group_name_H-M   'P 1'
#
loop_
_entity.id
_entity.type
_entity.pdbx_description
1 polymer ?
#
loop_
_entity_poly.entity_id
_entity_poly.type
_entity_poly.pdbx_seq_one_letter_code
_entity_poly.pdbx_strand_id
1 'polypeptide(L)'
;PNAEELDVLASEQTRAVFGRLAGSDVAEAKRLATWDEGLKVDSTCSDALTRMVELCAVLGERQANDPAYADTMEVAFNKLFMVPGGSYVYPWESPYLGKDATLFKESTLDVRERYAKYGFEAEMKGHFPEDHIAMMMQFLACLADESYEAFADGDDARVRELLGAQQAFVWAHVGEWLEAFNEELYRKDESGVFFQIVESLRAFVACDVDFV
;
A
#
# COMPACT_ATOMS: atom_id res chain seq x y z
N PRO A 1 -0.92 10.26 10.55
CA PRO A 1 0.47 10.59 10.23
C PRO A 1 0.90 11.82 11.01
N ASN A 2 2.12 11.81 11.50
CA ASN A 2 2.77 12.96 12.12
C ASN A 2 3.53 13.79 11.06
N ALA A 3 4.11 14.94 11.46
CA ALA A 3 4.83 15.83 10.55
C ALA A 3 6.03 15.14 9.87
N GLU A 4 6.76 14.27 10.59
CA GLU A 4 7.92 13.55 10.07
C GLU A 4 7.50 12.53 8.97
N GLU A 5 6.41 11.82 9.16
CA GLU A 5 5.87 10.89 8.16
C GLU A 5 5.39 11.62 6.90
N LEU A 6 4.80 12.81 7.05
CA LEU A 6 4.43 13.66 5.92
C LEU A 6 5.67 14.21 5.19
N ASP A 7 6.74 14.55 5.92
CA ASP A 7 8.02 14.97 5.33
C ASP A 7 8.65 13.87 4.47
N VAL A 8 8.59 12.62 4.95
CA VAL A 8 9.05 11.46 4.16
C VAL A 8 8.24 11.30 2.87
N LEU A 9 6.90 11.37 2.95
CA LEU A 9 6.04 11.31 1.76
C LEU A 9 6.31 12.45 0.79
N ALA A 10 6.49 13.67 1.28
CA ALA A 10 6.75 14.87 0.47
C ALA A 10 8.19 14.95 -0.07
N SER A 11 9.09 14.07 0.35
CA SER A 11 10.51 14.14 0.03
C SER A 11 10.79 14.02 -1.48
N GLU A 12 11.90 14.61 -1.91
CA GLU A 12 12.40 14.47 -3.29
C GLU A 12 12.71 13.00 -3.62
N GLN A 13 13.21 12.24 -2.66
CA GLN A 13 13.51 10.82 -2.81
C GLN A 13 12.23 10.02 -3.12
N THR A 14 11.17 10.22 -2.36
CA THR A 14 9.86 9.56 -2.59
C THR A 14 9.32 9.92 -3.97
N ARG A 15 9.33 11.20 -4.33
CA ARG A 15 8.90 11.66 -5.66
C ARG A 15 9.72 11.03 -6.79
N ALA A 16 11.05 10.93 -6.62
CA ALA A 16 11.92 10.33 -7.62
C ALA A 16 11.66 8.83 -7.82
N VAL A 17 11.33 8.09 -6.76
CA VAL A 17 10.95 6.67 -6.86
C VAL A 17 9.66 6.52 -7.66
N PHE A 18 8.60 7.20 -7.28
CA PHE A 18 7.33 7.13 -8.00
C PHE A 18 7.43 7.65 -9.45
N GLY A 19 8.23 8.70 -9.69
CA GLY A 19 8.46 9.23 -11.03
C GLY A 19 9.17 8.24 -11.96
N ARG A 20 10.15 7.47 -11.45
CA ARG A 20 10.79 6.41 -12.24
C ARG A 20 9.84 5.26 -12.55
N LEU A 21 9.03 4.85 -11.58
CA LEU A 21 8.03 3.80 -11.78
C LEU A 21 6.97 4.24 -12.80
N ALA A 22 6.46 5.46 -12.69
CA ALA A 22 5.47 6.02 -13.62
C ALA A 22 5.96 6.04 -15.08
N GLY A 23 7.23 6.37 -15.29
CA GLY A 23 7.86 6.39 -16.62
C GLY A 23 8.32 5.04 -17.14
N SER A 24 7.97 3.93 -16.52
CA SER A 24 8.33 2.59 -16.99
C SER A 24 7.33 2.06 -18.03
N ASP A 25 7.82 1.31 -19.01
CA ASP A 25 6.99 0.68 -20.06
C ASP A 25 5.89 -0.22 -19.45
N VAL A 26 6.17 -0.86 -18.32
CA VAL A 26 5.21 -1.70 -17.60
C VAL A 26 4.07 -0.86 -17.04
N ALA A 27 4.37 0.29 -16.39
CA ALA A 27 3.34 1.16 -15.84
C ALA A 27 2.46 1.79 -16.94
N GLU A 28 3.01 2.10 -18.08
CA GLU A 28 2.27 2.62 -19.25
C GLU A 28 1.35 1.55 -19.86
N ALA A 29 1.80 0.29 -19.90
CA ALA A 29 1.04 -0.82 -20.48
C ALA A 29 -0.07 -1.35 -19.57
N LYS A 30 0.12 -1.28 -18.25
CA LYS A 30 -0.84 -1.80 -17.27
C LYS A 30 -2.04 -0.88 -17.09
N ARG A 31 -3.22 -1.50 -17.06
CA ARG A 31 -4.49 -0.78 -16.85
C ARG A 31 -5.00 -1.00 -15.43
N LEU A 32 -5.61 0.05 -14.89
CA LEU A 32 -6.14 0.09 -13.54
C LEU A 32 -7.51 0.78 -13.57
N ALA A 33 -8.52 0.12 -13.02
CA ALA A 33 -9.80 0.78 -12.77
C ALA A 33 -9.66 1.71 -11.57
N THR A 34 -9.90 2.99 -11.75
CA THR A 34 -9.84 4.03 -10.71
C THR A 34 -11.14 4.83 -10.64
N TRP A 35 -11.22 5.79 -9.74
CA TRP A 35 -12.38 6.64 -9.56
C TRP A 35 -12.03 8.09 -9.91
N ASP A 36 -12.85 8.72 -10.72
CA ASP A 36 -12.75 10.11 -11.09
C ASP A 36 -14.15 10.75 -11.15
N GLU A 37 -14.34 11.87 -10.47
CA GLU A 37 -15.62 12.61 -10.38
C GLU A 37 -16.86 11.72 -10.14
N GLY A 38 -16.72 10.66 -9.31
CA GLY A 38 -17.81 9.72 -8.99
C GLY A 38 -17.99 8.58 -9.98
N LEU A 39 -17.20 8.53 -11.06
CA LEU A 39 -17.25 7.49 -12.09
C LEU A 39 -16.04 6.57 -11.99
N LYS A 40 -16.27 5.27 -12.21
CA LYS A 40 -15.18 4.30 -12.36
C LYS A 40 -14.65 4.43 -13.79
N VAL A 41 -13.39 4.83 -13.90
CA VAL A 41 -12.71 5.04 -15.18
C VAL A 41 -11.54 4.07 -15.36
N ASP A 42 -11.19 3.80 -16.61
CA ASP A 42 -10.02 3.00 -16.94
C ASP A 42 -8.81 3.93 -17.13
N SER A 43 -7.75 3.71 -16.33
CA SER A 43 -6.53 4.51 -16.29
C SER A 43 -5.30 3.62 -16.47
N THR A 44 -4.13 4.20 -16.69
CA THR A 44 -2.86 3.46 -16.63
C THR A 44 -2.28 3.45 -15.23
N CYS A 45 -1.43 2.48 -14.93
CA CYS A 45 -0.65 2.53 -13.68
C CYS A 45 0.28 3.77 -13.68
N SER A 46 0.79 4.17 -14.84
CA SER A 46 1.56 5.40 -15.03
C SER A 46 0.80 6.64 -14.57
N ASP A 47 -0.48 6.77 -14.94
CA ASP A 47 -1.33 7.90 -14.50
C ASP A 47 -1.49 7.93 -12.98
N ALA A 48 -1.74 6.77 -12.35
CA ALA A 48 -1.91 6.68 -10.89
C ALA A 48 -0.61 7.03 -10.14
N LEU A 49 0.53 6.54 -10.63
CA LEU A 49 1.85 6.84 -10.05
C LEU A 49 2.25 8.31 -10.27
N THR A 50 1.88 8.89 -11.40
CA THR A 50 2.09 10.33 -11.68
C THR A 50 1.30 11.20 -10.71
N ARG A 51 0.03 10.86 -10.45
CA ARG A 51 -0.77 11.56 -9.42
C ARG A 51 -0.14 11.48 -8.03
N MET A 52 0.56 10.37 -7.70
CA MET A 52 1.31 10.29 -6.44
C MET A 52 2.49 11.26 -6.39
N VAL A 53 3.22 11.43 -7.51
CA VAL A 53 4.29 12.43 -7.61
C VAL A 53 3.74 13.85 -7.38
N GLU A 54 2.59 14.15 -7.95
CA GLU A 54 1.89 15.44 -7.77
C GLU A 54 1.42 15.61 -6.31
N LEU A 55 0.85 14.56 -5.72
CA LEU A 55 0.44 14.56 -4.31
C LEU A 55 1.63 14.87 -3.39
N CYS A 56 2.78 14.21 -3.58
CA CYS A 56 3.98 14.47 -2.79
C CYS A 56 4.41 15.93 -2.84
N ALA A 57 4.31 16.58 -4.00
CA ALA A 57 4.62 18.00 -4.16
C ALA A 57 3.61 18.87 -3.39
N VAL A 58 2.32 18.59 -3.53
CA VAL A 58 1.24 19.31 -2.84
C VAL A 58 1.35 19.16 -1.31
N LEU A 59 1.67 17.98 -0.81
CA LEU A 59 1.88 17.77 0.63
C LEU A 59 3.02 18.62 1.18
N GLY A 60 4.15 18.67 0.47
CA GLY A 60 5.28 19.51 0.86
C GLY A 60 4.95 21.01 0.87
N GLU A 61 4.23 21.48 -0.15
CA GLU A 61 3.78 22.89 -0.20
C GLU A 61 2.79 23.22 0.93
N ARG A 62 1.83 22.35 1.20
CA ARG A 62 0.83 22.57 2.27
C ARG A 62 1.48 22.58 3.62
N GLN A 63 2.38 21.63 3.90
CA GLN A 63 3.09 21.55 5.17
C GLN A 63 4.00 22.77 5.40
N ALA A 64 4.65 23.27 4.35
CA ALA A 64 5.48 24.48 4.43
C ALA A 64 4.66 25.76 4.69
N ASN A 65 3.41 25.83 4.20
CA ASN A 65 2.56 27.02 4.29
C ASN A 65 1.56 27.00 5.45
N ASP A 66 1.27 25.81 6.01
CA ASP A 66 0.31 25.64 7.11
C ASP A 66 0.92 24.77 8.22
N PRO A 67 1.38 25.35 9.34
CA PRO A 67 1.92 24.60 10.47
C PRO A 67 0.93 23.62 11.11
N ALA A 68 -0.38 23.79 10.93
CA ALA A 68 -1.42 22.91 11.46
C ALA A 68 -1.80 21.79 10.46
N TYR A 69 -1.17 21.73 9.30
CA TYR A 69 -1.53 20.75 8.28
C TYR A 69 -1.32 19.30 8.73
N ALA A 70 -0.22 19.02 9.45
CA ALA A 70 0.04 17.70 10.02
C ALA A 70 -1.07 17.27 10.99
N ASP A 71 -1.50 18.17 11.89
CA ASP A 71 -2.60 17.88 12.82
C ASP A 71 -3.91 17.60 12.06
N THR A 72 -4.17 18.33 10.98
CA THR A 72 -5.34 18.11 10.12
C THR A 72 -5.30 16.71 9.48
N MET A 73 -4.14 16.27 9.01
CA MET A 73 -3.97 14.93 8.43
C MET A 73 -4.05 13.84 9.49
N GLU A 74 -3.56 14.09 10.71
CA GLU A 74 -3.72 13.16 11.83
C GLU A 74 -5.21 12.96 12.20
N VAL A 75 -5.98 14.04 12.25
CA VAL A 75 -7.43 13.96 12.49
C VAL A 75 -8.13 13.17 11.38
N ALA A 76 -7.79 13.40 10.12
CA ALA A 76 -8.35 12.66 8.99
C ALA A 76 -7.99 11.18 9.04
N PHE A 77 -6.74 10.84 9.36
CA PHE A 77 -6.28 9.47 9.57
C PHE A 77 -7.04 8.77 10.69
N ASN A 78 -7.15 9.42 11.85
CA ASN A 78 -7.86 8.86 13.00
C ASN A 78 -9.33 8.61 12.68
N LYS A 79 -10.00 9.51 11.97
CA LYS A 79 -11.39 9.35 11.51
C LYS A 79 -11.56 8.14 10.58
N LEU A 80 -10.59 7.88 9.71
CA LEU A 80 -10.65 6.80 8.73
C LEU A 80 -10.24 5.44 9.30
N PHE A 81 -9.23 5.38 10.17
CA PHE A 81 -8.57 4.12 10.50
C PHE A 81 -8.54 3.77 12.00
N MET A 82 -8.78 4.73 12.90
CA MET A 82 -8.62 4.51 14.33
C MET A 82 -9.93 4.55 15.11
N VAL A 83 -10.91 5.32 14.66
CA VAL A 83 -12.17 5.51 15.38
C VAL A 83 -13.33 4.87 14.64
N PRO A 84 -13.90 3.76 15.14
CA PRO A 84 -15.07 3.13 14.52
C PRO A 84 -16.24 4.12 14.38
N GLY A 85 -16.78 4.24 13.17
CA GLY A 85 -17.87 5.16 12.84
C GLY A 85 -18.23 5.10 11.36
N GLY A 86 -19.04 6.04 10.90
CA GLY A 86 -19.54 6.06 9.51
C GLY A 86 -18.44 6.24 8.46
N SER A 87 -17.31 6.86 8.83
CA SER A 87 -16.17 7.08 7.95
C SER A 87 -15.05 6.02 8.12
N TYR A 88 -15.22 5.08 9.05
CA TYR A 88 -14.20 4.06 9.30
C TYR A 88 -14.02 3.14 8.09
N VAL A 89 -12.76 2.87 7.76
CA VAL A 89 -12.35 1.96 6.69
C VAL A 89 -11.40 0.92 7.28
N TYR A 90 -11.65 -0.36 7.01
CA TYR A 90 -10.83 -1.44 7.55
C TYR A 90 -9.52 -1.58 6.76
N PRO A 91 -8.33 -1.37 7.36
CA PRO A 91 -7.05 -1.56 6.68
C PRO A 91 -6.54 -3.02 6.76
N TRP A 92 -7.45 -4.00 6.83
CA TRP A 92 -7.17 -5.44 6.88
C TRP A 92 -7.81 -6.16 5.70
N GLU A 93 -7.20 -7.25 5.26
CA GLU A 93 -7.70 -8.12 4.20
C GLU A 93 -9.02 -8.79 4.57
N SER A 94 -9.08 -9.41 5.76
CA SER A 94 -10.18 -10.29 6.16
C SER A 94 -11.58 -9.68 6.08
N PRO A 95 -11.85 -8.40 6.35
CA PRO A 95 -13.17 -7.80 6.15
C PRO A 95 -13.66 -7.80 4.70
N TYR A 96 -12.76 -7.80 3.73
CA TYR A 96 -13.09 -7.74 2.30
C TYR A 96 -13.27 -9.13 1.67
N LEU A 97 -12.79 -10.18 2.36
CA LEU A 97 -12.93 -11.56 1.89
C LEU A 97 -14.20 -12.20 2.45
N GLY A 98 -15.20 -12.36 1.61
CA GLY A 98 -16.45 -13.03 1.96
C GLY A 98 -17.58 -12.08 2.33
N LYS A 99 -18.64 -12.64 2.94
CA LYS A 99 -19.90 -11.92 3.18
C LYS A 99 -19.95 -11.14 4.50
N ASP A 100 -19.07 -11.48 5.42
CA ASP A 100 -19.04 -10.90 6.76
C ASP A 100 -17.80 -10.04 6.94
N ALA A 101 -17.98 -8.76 7.27
CA ALA A 101 -16.87 -7.84 7.56
C ALA A 101 -16.27 -8.12 8.96
N THR A 102 -15.79 -9.35 9.19
CA THR A 102 -15.16 -9.78 10.45
C THR A 102 -13.65 -9.88 10.29
N LEU A 103 -12.92 -9.64 11.39
CA LEU A 103 -11.49 -9.85 11.51
C LEU A 103 -11.18 -11.31 11.91
N PHE A 104 -9.90 -11.72 11.79
CA PHE A 104 -9.40 -13.05 12.21
C PHE A 104 -10.03 -14.21 11.45
N LYS A 105 -9.97 -14.18 10.14
CA LYS A 105 -10.40 -15.27 9.26
C LYS A 105 -9.23 -16.23 8.94
N GLU A 106 -9.53 -17.23 8.12
CA GLU A 106 -8.55 -18.19 7.61
C GLU A 106 -7.39 -17.49 6.86
N SER A 107 -7.70 -16.41 6.12
CA SER A 107 -6.68 -15.58 5.46
C SER A 107 -5.66 -14.99 6.45
N THR A 108 -6.10 -14.54 7.64
CA THR A 108 -5.20 -14.04 8.68
C THR A 108 -4.21 -15.12 9.14
N LEU A 109 -4.66 -16.39 9.23
CA LEU A 109 -3.80 -17.51 9.61
C LEU A 109 -2.79 -17.85 8.50
N ASP A 110 -3.20 -17.83 7.23
CA ASP A 110 -2.30 -18.04 6.10
C ASP A 110 -1.22 -16.95 6.02
N VAL A 111 -1.60 -15.69 6.19
CA VAL A 111 -0.64 -14.58 6.30
C VAL A 111 0.39 -14.84 7.40
N ARG A 112 -0.05 -15.22 8.59
CA ARG A 112 0.83 -15.54 9.72
C ARG A 112 1.78 -16.71 9.42
N GLU A 113 1.32 -17.75 8.75
CA GLU A 113 2.14 -18.90 8.35
C GLU A 113 3.23 -18.47 7.35
N ARG A 114 2.89 -17.61 6.39
CA ARG A 114 3.84 -17.05 5.43
C ARG A 114 4.89 -16.17 6.11
N TYR A 115 4.50 -15.31 7.04
CA TYR A 115 5.43 -14.53 7.86
C TYR A 115 6.42 -15.43 8.61
N ALA A 116 5.90 -16.45 9.32
CA ALA A 116 6.72 -17.37 10.10
C ALA A 116 7.73 -18.16 9.24
N LYS A 117 7.36 -18.52 8.01
CA LYS A 117 8.24 -19.22 7.07
C LYS A 117 9.54 -18.45 6.78
N TYR A 118 9.47 -17.13 6.77
CA TYR A 118 10.61 -16.23 6.48
C TYR A 118 11.14 -15.51 7.75
N GLY A 119 10.75 -15.99 8.94
CA GLY A 119 11.22 -15.43 10.20
C GLY A 119 10.68 -14.05 10.54
N PHE A 120 9.65 -13.58 9.81
CA PHE A 120 8.98 -12.33 10.13
C PHE A 120 7.95 -12.56 11.23
N GLU A 121 8.04 -11.79 12.30
CA GLU A 121 7.08 -11.83 13.40
C GLU A 121 6.55 -10.44 13.71
N ALA A 122 5.22 -10.34 13.81
CA ALA A 122 4.58 -9.11 14.27
C ALA A 122 4.85 -8.88 15.77
N GLU A 123 5.26 -7.69 16.15
CA GLU A 123 5.53 -7.33 17.57
C GLU A 123 4.32 -7.59 18.47
N MET A 124 3.11 -7.41 17.95
CA MET A 124 1.85 -7.57 18.70
C MET A 124 1.09 -8.84 18.33
N LYS A 125 1.80 -9.93 18.14
CA LYS A 125 1.25 -11.25 17.78
C LYS A 125 0.03 -11.62 18.65
N GLY A 126 -1.11 -11.86 17.99
CA GLY A 126 -2.36 -12.27 18.63
C GLY A 126 -3.19 -11.13 19.24
N HIS A 127 -2.72 -9.89 19.26
CA HIS A 127 -3.49 -8.72 19.69
C HIS A 127 -4.10 -7.95 18.52
N PHE A 128 -3.42 -7.97 17.37
CA PHE A 128 -3.93 -7.42 16.13
C PHE A 128 -3.87 -8.49 15.03
N PRO A 129 -4.84 -8.50 14.10
CA PRO A 129 -4.79 -9.39 12.94
C PRO A 129 -3.58 -9.07 12.08
N GLU A 130 -2.83 -10.08 11.69
CA GLU A 130 -1.59 -9.94 10.92
C GLU A 130 -1.83 -9.56 9.45
N ASP A 131 -3.06 -9.60 8.98
CA ASP A 131 -3.50 -9.22 7.64
C ASP A 131 -3.74 -7.71 7.45
N HIS A 132 -3.09 -6.87 8.28
CA HIS A 132 -3.08 -5.41 8.11
C HIS A 132 -2.17 -5.00 6.95
N ILE A 133 -2.64 -4.08 6.09
CA ILE A 133 -1.88 -3.67 4.89
C ILE A 133 -0.46 -3.19 5.19
N ALA A 134 -0.25 -2.43 6.27
CA ALA A 134 1.08 -1.96 6.63
C ALA A 134 2.04 -3.10 6.99
N MET A 135 1.54 -4.15 7.67
CA MET A 135 2.35 -5.32 8.01
C MET A 135 2.67 -6.15 6.76
N MET A 136 1.71 -6.28 5.84
CA MET A 136 1.94 -6.94 4.55
C MET A 136 3.03 -6.21 3.75
N MET A 137 2.98 -4.88 3.69
CA MET A 137 4.00 -4.08 3.00
C MET A 137 5.37 -4.18 3.69
N GLN A 138 5.41 -4.20 5.02
CA GLN A 138 6.65 -4.38 5.77
C GLN A 138 7.26 -5.78 5.53
N PHE A 139 6.44 -6.82 5.48
CA PHE A 139 6.90 -8.17 5.14
C PHE A 139 7.49 -8.23 3.72
N LEU A 140 6.81 -7.64 2.73
CA LEU A 140 7.31 -7.56 1.36
C LEU A 140 8.63 -6.77 1.28
N ALA A 141 8.76 -5.68 2.04
CA ALA A 141 10.00 -4.93 2.12
C ALA A 141 11.16 -5.77 2.69
N CYS A 142 10.90 -6.56 3.75
CA CYS A 142 11.92 -7.47 4.29
C CYS A 142 12.36 -8.53 3.26
N LEU A 143 11.41 -9.12 2.53
CA LEU A 143 11.75 -10.09 1.45
C LEU A 143 12.54 -9.43 0.32
N ALA A 144 12.23 -8.18 -0.02
CA ALA A 144 12.95 -7.41 -1.04
C ALA A 144 14.39 -7.11 -0.60
N ASP A 145 14.59 -6.70 0.65
CA ASP A 145 15.93 -6.46 1.22
C ASP A 145 16.76 -7.74 1.23
N GLU A 146 16.19 -8.87 1.70
CA GLU A 146 16.87 -10.17 1.64
C GLU A 146 17.19 -10.59 0.20
N SER A 147 16.30 -10.32 -0.76
CA SER A 147 16.55 -10.61 -2.19
C SER A 147 17.73 -9.81 -2.71
N TYR A 148 17.85 -8.54 -2.30
CA TYR A 148 18.95 -7.68 -2.69
C TYR A 148 20.29 -8.17 -2.09
N GLU A 149 20.30 -8.57 -0.82
CA GLU A 149 21.47 -9.15 -0.16
C GLU A 149 21.91 -10.45 -0.84
N ALA A 150 20.97 -11.37 -1.11
CA ALA A 150 21.24 -12.61 -1.83
C ALA A 150 21.82 -12.36 -3.23
N PHE A 151 21.29 -11.34 -3.94
CA PHE A 151 21.82 -10.93 -5.23
C PHE A 151 23.25 -10.39 -5.13
N ALA A 152 23.55 -9.57 -4.12
CA ALA A 152 24.89 -9.05 -3.88
C ALA A 152 25.90 -10.15 -3.57
N ASP A 153 25.46 -11.24 -2.90
CA ASP A 153 26.28 -12.41 -2.57
C ASP A 153 26.38 -13.42 -3.73
N GLY A 154 25.65 -13.22 -4.83
CA GLY A 154 25.61 -14.11 -5.98
C GLY A 154 24.81 -15.40 -5.76
N ASP A 155 23.90 -15.43 -4.77
CA ASP A 155 23.01 -16.56 -4.51
C ASP A 155 21.72 -16.46 -5.35
N ASP A 156 21.83 -16.78 -6.64
CA ASP A 156 20.71 -16.77 -7.58
C ASP A 156 19.56 -17.71 -7.17
N ALA A 157 19.83 -18.77 -6.40
CA ALA A 157 18.80 -19.69 -5.95
C ALA A 157 17.92 -19.01 -4.88
N ARG A 158 18.55 -18.34 -3.92
CA ARG A 158 17.85 -17.60 -2.87
C ARG A 158 17.09 -16.40 -3.45
N VAL A 159 17.67 -15.69 -4.41
CA VAL A 159 16.98 -14.60 -5.13
C VAL A 159 15.67 -15.09 -5.74
N ARG A 160 15.71 -16.19 -6.51
CA ARG A 160 14.49 -16.74 -7.13
C ARG A 160 13.46 -17.20 -6.11
N GLU A 161 13.90 -17.80 -5.00
CA GLU A 161 13.00 -18.21 -3.92
C GLU A 161 12.26 -17.01 -3.32
N LEU A 162 13.00 -15.94 -2.97
CA LEU A 162 12.44 -14.76 -2.32
C LEU A 162 11.53 -13.96 -3.25
N LEU A 163 11.91 -13.79 -4.51
CA LEU A 163 11.05 -13.14 -5.50
C LEU A 163 9.77 -13.95 -5.74
N GLY A 164 9.88 -15.28 -5.87
CA GLY A 164 8.70 -16.14 -5.99
C GLY A 164 7.79 -16.09 -4.74
N ALA A 165 8.37 -15.91 -3.55
CA ALA A 165 7.60 -15.73 -2.32
C ALA A 165 6.85 -14.40 -2.30
N GLN A 166 7.49 -13.30 -2.72
CA GLN A 166 6.85 -11.98 -2.86
C GLN A 166 5.68 -12.05 -3.84
N GLN A 167 5.89 -12.60 -5.03
CA GLN A 167 4.85 -12.75 -6.05
C GLN A 167 3.66 -13.57 -5.50
N ALA A 168 3.94 -14.73 -4.90
CA ALA A 168 2.89 -15.59 -4.35
C ALA A 168 2.13 -14.93 -3.20
N PHE A 169 2.80 -14.09 -2.40
CA PHE A 169 2.16 -13.34 -1.32
C PHE A 169 1.27 -12.21 -1.87
N VAL A 170 1.77 -11.45 -2.82
CA VAL A 170 1.00 -10.38 -3.48
C VAL A 170 -0.26 -10.93 -4.13
N TRP A 171 -0.15 -12.04 -4.86
CA TRP A 171 -1.29 -12.70 -5.49
C TRP A 171 -2.33 -13.19 -4.49
N ALA A 172 -1.90 -13.79 -3.40
CA ALA A 172 -2.81 -14.43 -2.45
C ALA A 172 -3.45 -13.44 -1.47
N HIS A 173 -2.72 -12.37 -1.08
CA HIS A 173 -3.10 -11.56 0.10
C HIS A 173 -3.14 -10.06 -0.14
N VAL A 174 -2.67 -9.54 -1.27
CA VAL A 174 -2.67 -8.09 -1.50
C VAL A 174 -3.63 -7.70 -2.62
N GLY A 175 -3.55 -8.36 -3.78
CA GLY A 175 -4.22 -7.92 -5.00
C GLY A 175 -5.75 -7.94 -4.95
N GLU A 176 -6.35 -8.95 -4.32
CA GLU A 176 -7.80 -9.19 -4.42
C GLU A 176 -8.66 -8.12 -3.72
N TRP A 177 -8.21 -7.61 -2.58
CA TRP A 177 -9.03 -6.73 -1.76
C TRP A 177 -8.67 -5.24 -1.85
N LEU A 178 -7.47 -4.90 -2.36
CA LEU A 178 -7.03 -3.51 -2.46
C LEU A 178 -7.97 -2.63 -3.29
N GLU A 179 -8.65 -3.19 -4.31
CA GLU A 179 -9.62 -2.42 -5.08
C GLU A 179 -10.82 -2.01 -4.22
N ALA A 180 -11.39 -2.96 -3.46
CA ALA A 180 -12.53 -2.68 -2.59
C ALA A 180 -12.17 -1.72 -1.44
N PHE A 181 -10.96 -1.88 -0.87
CA PHE A 181 -10.43 -0.97 0.13
C PHE A 181 -10.26 0.46 -0.42
N ASN A 182 -9.70 0.58 -1.63
CA ASN A 182 -9.54 1.89 -2.27
C ASN A 182 -10.88 2.53 -2.64
N GLU A 183 -11.88 1.75 -3.05
CA GLU A 183 -13.23 2.22 -3.32
C GLU A 183 -13.91 2.78 -2.06
N GLU A 184 -13.70 2.15 -0.90
CA GLU A 184 -14.18 2.70 0.37
C GLU A 184 -13.48 4.00 0.75
N LEU A 185 -12.17 4.09 0.54
CA LEU A 185 -11.41 5.32 0.75
C LEU A 185 -11.90 6.43 -0.17
N TYR A 186 -12.11 6.15 -1.45
CA TYR A 186 -12.67 7.14 -2.38
C TYR A 186 -13.97 7.77 -1.88
N ARG A 187 -14.84 6.96 -1.25
CA ARG A 187 -16.13 7.43 -0.74
C ARG A 187 -16.04 8.16 0.60
N LYS A 188 -15.03 7.89 1.42
CA LYS A 188 -14.96 8.30 2.83
C LYS A 188 -13.82 9.27 3.15
N ASP A 189 -12.77 9.29 2.34
CA ASP A 189 -11.62 10.17 2.53
C ASP A 189 -11.87 11.56 1.95
N GLU A 190 -12.37 12.46 2.78
CA GLU A 190 -12.62 13.85 2.41
C GLU A 190 -11.34 14.62 2.04
N SER A 191 -10.16 14.14 2.47
CA SER A 191 -8.87 14.76 2.14
C SER A 191 -8.37 14.36 0.74
N GLY A 192 -8.75 13.19 0.25
CA GLY A 192 -8.25 12.54 -0.96
C GLY A 192 -6.81 12.02 -0.87
N VAL A 193 -6.13 12.28 0.24
CA VAL A 193 -4.70 11.92 0.44
C VAL A 193 -4.53 10.42 0.59
N PHE A 194 -5.29 9.80 1.48
CA PHE A 194 -5.18 8.36 1.76
C PHE A 194 -5.69 7.52 0.60
N PHE A 195 -6.77 7.96 -0.05
CA PHE A 195 -7.23 7.37 -1.31
C PHE A 195 -6.12 7.36 -2.36
N GLN A 196 -5.44 8.50 -2.59
CA GLN A 196 -4.39 8.59 -3.61
C GLN A 196 -3.15 7.74 -3.26
N ILE A 197 -2.80 7.63 -1.98
CA ILE A 197 -1.72 6.74 -1.52
C ILE A 197 -2.04 5.28 -1.85
N VAL A 198 -3.26 4.82 -1.53
CA VAL A 198 -3.66 3.43 -1.80
C VAL A 198 -3.84 3.17 -3.30
N GLU A 199 -4.30 4.16 -4.06
CA GLU A 199 -4.36 4.09 -5.53
C GLU A 199 -2.97 3.86 -6.13
N SER A 200 -1.97 4.57 -5.62
CA SER A 200 -0.58 4.42 -6.04
C SER A 200 0.01 3.07 -5.63
N LEU A 201 -0.36 2.56 -4.46
CA LEU A 201 0.00 1.22 -4.02
C LEU A 201 -0.59 0.14 -4.96
N ARG A 202 -1.86 0.29 -5.37
CA ARG A 202 -2.49 -0.61 -6.35
C ARG A 202 -1.73 -0.62 -7.68
N ALA A 203 -1.35 0.56 -8.17
CA ALA A 203 -0.57 0.69 -9.40
C ALA A 203 0.82 0.06 -9.26
N PHE A 204 1.49 0.28 -8.12
CA PHE A 204 2.78 -0.34 -7.82
C PHE A 204 2.68 -1.87 -7.81
N VAL A 205 1.74 -2.43 -7.06
CA VAL A 205 1.50 -3.87 -6.94
C VAL A 205 1.19 -4.48 -8.31
N ALA A 206 0.37 -3.82 -9.14
CA ALA A 206 0.05 -4.29 -10.49
C ALA A 206 1.26 -4.33 -11.42
N CYS A 207 2.22 -3.42 -11.25
CA CYS A 207 3.48 -3.43 -11.99
C CYS A 207 4.46 -4.48 -11.46
N ASP A 208 4.59 -4.58 -10.14
CA ASP A 208 5.58 -5.43 -9.47
C ASP A 208 5.39 -6.92 -9.79
N VAL A 209 4.16 -7.38 -9.89
CA VAL A 209 3.82 -8.77 -10.24
C VAL A 209 4.40 -9.23 -11.58
N ASP A 210 4.70 -8.32 -12.50
CA ASP A 210 5.28 -8.64 -13.81
C ASP A 210 6.81 -8.56 -13.83
N PHE A 211 7.44 -8.00 -12.80
CA PHE A 211 8.90 -7.93 -12.69
C PHE A 211 9.53 -9.18 -12.07
N VAL A 212 8.73 -10.05 -11.49
CA VAL A 212 9.13 -11.28 -10.77
C VAL A 212 8.76 -12.58 -11.59
#